data_d412eda9748e186660ed7110bd617b72
#
_entry.id   d412eda9748e186660ed7110bd617b72
#
_cell.length_a   1.000
_cell.length_b   1.000
_cell.length_c   1.000
_cell.angle_alpha   90.00
_cell.angle_beta   90.00
_cell.angle_gamma   90.00
#
_symmetry.space_group_name_H-M   'P 1'
#
loop_
_entity.id
_entity.type
_entity.pdbx_description
1 polymer ?
#
loop_
_entity_poly.entity_id
_entity_poly.type
_entity_poly.pdbx_seq_one_letter_code
_entity_poly.pdbx_strand_id
1 'polypeptide(L)'
;MVVSPFIALDWGTTNRRAYRLEDGRIAAVVRSPKGVSAMTADEYPQELAAIRAELGDLPVLMAGMVGSTIGWRVAPYVTVPAEIADIAGQLTWIDDRTAIVPGLSFTDGSHGDVMRGEEVQLLGAALAGQVPPDALLCQPGTHCKWVELTGGKVTAFTTAMTGELFALLKGGGVLAPQLTAPVTAGEAFRDGVREGAKRDLAASLFGIRASHVLGLRDPSHAASCASGVLIGSDVAARIGDGRDVHLVADGDLATLYATAIETLGSRAIVSGCEDAFIAGITHIRKLSACAT
;
A
#
# COMPACT_ATOMS: atom_id res chain seq x y z
N MET A 1 -16.52 -8.22 23.00
CA MET A 1 -17.38 -9.05 22.16
C MET A 1 -16.48 -9.91 21.27
N VAL A 2 -16.72 -11.22 21.24
CA VAL A 2 -16.03 -12.17 20.36
C VAL A 2 -16.55 -11.96 18.93
N VAL A 3 -15.67 -11.88 17.95
CA VAL A 3 -16.05 -11.74 16.54
C VAL A 3 -16.30 -13.14 15.97
N SER A 4 -17.52 -13.38 15.45
CA SER A 4 -17.83 -14.66 14.80
C SER A 4 -16.88 -14.90 13.63
N PRO A 5 -16.52 -16.16 13.33
CA PRO A 5 -15.65 -16.49 12.22
C PRO A 5 -16.11 -15.89 10.89
N PHE A 6 -15.18 -15.41 10.09
CA PHE A 6 -15.44 -14.81 8.77
C PHE A 6 -14.22 -14.97 7.85
N ILE A 7 -14.42 -14.73 6.56
CA ILE A 7 -13.35 -14.67 5.56
C ILE A 7 -13.03 -13.20 5.28
N ALA A 8 -11.78 -12.83 5.44
CA ALA A 8 -11.24 -11.54 5.02
C ALA A 8 -10.50 -11.70 3.69
N LEU A 9 -10.77 -10.83 2.71
CA LEU A 9 -10.09 -10.82 1.42
C LEU A 9 -9.33 -9.52 1.23
N ASP A 10 -8.03 -9.62 1.02
CA ASP A 10 -7.21 -8.58 0.43
C ASP A 10 -7.10 -8.89 -1.07
N TRP A 11 -7.86 -8.15 -1.89
CA TRP A 11 -7.98 -8.41 -3.32
C TRP A 11 -7.39 -7.25 -4.13
N GLY A 12 -6.09 -7.35 -4.38
CA GLY A 12 -5.33 -6.35 -5.12
C GLY A 12 -5.48 -6.48 -6.64
N THR A 13 -4.70 -5.67 -7.36
CA THR A 13 -4.67 -5.65 -8.83
C THR A 13 -4.19 -6.98 -9.41
N THR A 14 -3.11 -7.54 -8.87
CA THR A 14 -2.44 -8.74 -9.42
C THR A 14 -2.57 -9.97 -8.55
N ASN A 15 -2.74 -9.79 -7.25
CA ASN A 15 -2.77 -10.88 -6.28
C ASN A 15 -4.00 -10.78 -5.39
N ARG A 16 -4.38 -11.93 -4.81
CA ARG A 16 -5.41 -12.05 -3.80
C ARG A 16 -4.92 -12.89 -2.63
N ARG A 17 -5.27 -12.45 -1.41
CA ARG A 17 -5.09 -13.20 -0.17
C ARG A 17 -6.44 -13.37 0.50
N ALA A 18 -6.81 -14.59 0.84
CA ALA A 18 -8.03 -14.94 1.55
C ALA A 18 -7.65 -15.53 2.92
N TYR A 19 -8.17 -14.94 3.98
CA TYR A 19 -7.90 -15.35 5.35
C TYR A 19 -9.20 -15.84 6.00
N ARG A 20 -9.20 -17.06 6.53
CA ARG A 20 -10.20 -17.46 7.52
C ARG A 20 -9.77 -16.91 8.86
N LEU A 21 -10.59 -16.06 9.45
CA LEU A 21 -10.33 -15.45 10.74
C LEU A 21 -11.29 -16.00 11.79
N GLU A 22 -10.72 -16.39 12.93
CA GLU A 22 -11.42 -16.85 14.13
C GLU A 22 -10.87 -16.06 15.32
N ASP A 23 -11.73 -15.38 16.05
CA ASP A 23 -11.34 -14.52 17.19
C ASP A 23 -10.22 -13.52 16.86
N GLY A 24 -10.24 -12.98 15.63
CA GLY A 24 -9.22 -12.03 15.15
C GLY A 24 -7.87 -12.64 14.84
N ARG A 25 -7.76 -13.97 14.74
CA ARG A 25 -6.54 -14.71 14.39
C ARG A 25 -6.71 -15.48 13.09
N ILE A 26 -5.62 -15.63 12.37
CA ILE A 26 -5.59 -16.40 11.13
C ILE A 26 -5.69 -17.90 11.47
N ALA A 27 -6.81 -18.53 11.08
CA ALA A 27 -7.00 -19.99 11.16
C ALA A 27 -6.54 -20.68 9.89
N ALA A 28 -6.72 -20.07 8.71
CA ALA A 28 -6.24 -20.57 7.43
C ALA A 28 -6.02 -19.40 6.46
N VAL A 29 -5.16 -19.61 5.45
CA VAL A 29 -4.89 -18.62 4.40
C VAL A 29 -4.73 -19.28 3.04
N VAL A 30 -5.35 -18.66 2.02
CA VAL A 30 -5.22 -19.03 0.61
C VAL A 30 -4.66 -17.84 -0.15
N ARG A 31 -3.56 -18.04 -0.88
CA ARG A 31 -2.94 -17.02 -1.73
C ARG A 31 -3.08 -17.40 -3.20
N SER A 32 -3.41 -16.43 -4.04
CA SER A 32 -3.62 -16.66 -5.46
C SER A 32 -3.10 -15.48 -6.29
N PRO A 33 -2.54 -15.73 -7.49
CA PRO A 33 -2.18 -14.67 -8.43
C PRO A 33 -3.40 -14.10 -9.19
N LYS A 34 -4.63 -14.47 -8.81
CA LYS A 34 -5.88 -13.96 -9.41
C LYS A 34 -6.28 -12.63 -8.77
N GLY A 35 -5.54 -11.55 -9.09
CA GLY A 35 -5.99 -10.19 -8.80
C GLY A 35 -7.10 -9.74 -9.74
N VAL A 36 -7.64 -8.51 -9.52
CA VAL A 36 -8.77 -8.00 -10.30
C VAL A 36 -8.46 -7.85 -11.80
N SER A 37 -7.20 -7.63 -12.18
CA SER A 37 -6.80 -7.55 -13.59
C SER A 37 -6.91 -8.87 -14.35
N ALA A 38 -7.00 -9.99 -13.64
CA ALA A 38 -7.16 -11.33 -14.22
C ALA A 38 -8.61 -11.84 -14.14
N MET A 39 -9.57 -10.96 -13.83
CA MET A 39 -10.98 -11.32 -13.57
C MET A 39 -11.93 -10.56 -14.48
N THR A 40 -13.00 -11.21 -14.88
CA THR A 40 -14.18 -10.57 -15.46
C THR A 40 -15.30 -10.47 -14.42
N ALA A 41 -16.27 -9.59 -14.62
CA ALA A 41 -17.35 -9.36 -13.65
C ALA A 41 -18.13 -10.63 -13.28
N ASP A 42 -18.33 -11.52 -14.23
CA ASP A 42 -19.10 -12.76 -14.07
C ASP A 42 -18.34 -13.87 -13.32
N GLU A 43 -17.03 -13.75 -13.18
CA GLU A 43 -16.20 -14.75 -12.49
C GLU A 43 -16.17 -14.58 -10.97
N TYR A 44 -16.43 -13.36 -10.46
CA TYR A 44 -16.35 -13.09 -9.00
C TYR A 44 -17.26 -13.99 -8.14
N PRO A 45 -18.53 -14.25 -8.50
CA PRO A 45 -19.39 -15.14 -7.73
C PRO A 45 -18.85 -16.58 -7.65
N GLN A 46 -18.31 -17.07 -8.76
CA GLN A 46 -17.74 -18.44 -8.83
C GLN A 46 -16.45 -18.54 -8.00
N GLU A 47 -15.59 -17.53 -8.10
CA GLU A 47 -14.33 -17.47 -7.33
C GLU A 47 -14.62 -17.34 -5.83
N LEU A 48 -15.63 -16.54 -5.45
CA LEU A 48 -16.08 -16.43 -4.06
C LEU A 48 -16.64 -17.76 -3.54
N ALA A 49 -17.41 -18.49 -4.36
CA ALA A 49 -17.90 -19.82 -3.99
C ALA A 49 -16.75 -20.82 -3.78
N ALA A 50 -15.71 -20.78 -4.64
CA ALA A 50 -14.52 -21.59 -4.49
C ALA A 50 -13.77 -21.29 -3.19
N ILE A 51 -13.61 -19.99 -2.84
CA ILE A 51 -12.98 -19.58 -1.57
C ILE A 51 -13.78 -20.10 -0.37
N ARG A 52 -15.12 -19.97 -0.40
CA ARG A 52 -15.97 -20.51 0.66
C ARG A 52 -15.90 -22.02 0.77
N ALA A 53 -15.80 -22.74 -0.33
CA ALA A 53 -15.61 -24.20 -0.33
C ALA A 53 -14.30 -24.61 0.36
N GLU A 54 -13.25 -23.82 0.22
CA GLU A 54 -11.92 -24.09 0.81
C GLU A 54 -11.82 -23.62 2.27
N LEU A 55 -12.31 -22.42 2.57
CA LEU A 55 -12.14 -21.77 3.89
C LEU A 55 -13.37 -21.91 4.81
N GLY A 56 -14.48 -22.47 4.32
CA GLY A 56 -15.74 -22.60 5.03
C GLY A 56 -16.82 -21.64 4.52
N ASP A 57 -18.08 -22.03 4.64
CA ASP A 57 -19.25 -21.20 4.24
C ASP A 57 -19.50 -20.09 5.28
N LEU A 58 -18.65 -19.07 5.29
CA LEU A 58 -18.61 -17.98 6.25
C LEU A 58 -18.97 -16.65 5.56
N PRO A 59 -19.39 -15.62 6.35
CA PRO A 59 -19.47 -14.24 5.85
C PRO A 59 -18.14 -13.76 5.29
N VAL A 60 -18.18 -12.87 4.28
CA VAL A 60 -16.98 -12.39 3.59
C VAL A 60 -16.91 -10.87 3.63
N LEU A 61 -15.75 -10.35 4.00
CA LEU A 61 -15.44 -8.93 3.93
C LEU A 61 -14.22 -8.74 3.03
N MET A 62 -14.36 -7.94 1.97
CA MET A 62 -13.35 -7.75 0.94
C MET A 62 -12.80 -6.32 0.98
N ALA A 63 -11.48 -6.17 0.94
CA ALA A 63 -10.81 -4.88 0.78
C ALA A 63 -9.95 -4.87 -0.48
N GLY A 64 -9.57 -3.70 -0.95
CA GLY A 64 -8.69 -3.51 -2.09
C GLY A 64 -9.40 -3.26 -3.41
N MET A 65 -8.71 -3.56 -4.50
CA MET A 65 -9.13 -3.20 -5.87
C MET A 65 -10.42 -3.87 -6.34
N VAL A 66 -10.92 -4.88 -5.64
CA VAL A 66 -12.24 -5.48 -5.88
C VAL A 66 -13.38 -4.46 -5.83
N GLY A 67 -13.21 -3.37 -5.07
CA GLY A 67 -14.15 -2.25 -4.95
C GLY A 67 -13.89 -1.10 -5.92
N SER A 68 -13.00 -1.23 -6.87
CA SER A 68 -12.68 -0.19 -7.87
C SER A 68 -13.52 -0.30 -9.13
N THR A 69 -13.34 0.65 -10.05
CA THR A 69 -14.00 0.66 -11.37
C THR A 69 -13.59 -0.50 -12.27
N ILE A 70 -12.45 -1.14 -12.00
CA ILE A 70 -11.98 -2.34 -12.70
C ILE A 70 -12.22 -3.62 -11.90
N GLY A 71 -12.84 -3.50 -10.70
CA GLY A 71 -13.15 -4.63 -9.84
C GLY A 71 -14.58 -5.17 -10.04
N TRP A 72 -15.07 -5.88 -9.02
CA TRP A 72 -16.40 -6.52 -9.08
C TRP A 72 -17.55 -5.50 -8.99
N ARG A 73 -17.50 -4.64 -7.97
CA ARG A 73 -18.52 -3.60 -7.75
C ARG A 73 -17.87 -2.36 -7.17
N VAL A 74 -18.16 -1.22 -7.75
CA VAL A 74 -17.64 0.06 -7.27
C VAL A 74 -18.18 0.34 -5.87
N ALA A 75 -17.26 0.40 -4.90
CA ALA A 75 -17.52 0.89 -3.56
C ALA A 75 -17.17 2.39 -3.51
N PRO A 76 -17.96 3.23 -2.84
CA PRO A 76 -17.66 4.66 -2.69
C PRO A 76 -16.37 4.88 -1.90
N TYR A 77 -15.96 6.14 -1.83
CA TYR A 77 -14.87 6.59 -0.95
C TYR A 77 -15.44 7.33 0.25
N VAL A 78 -14.87 7.07 1.41
CA VAL A 78 -15.08 7.88 2.62
C VAL A 78 -14.13 9.08 2.55
N THR A 79 -14.66 10.28 2.71
CA THR A 79 -13.83 11.50 2.70
C THR A 79 -13.15 11.67 4.05
N VAL A 80 -11.86 11.97 4.05
CA VAL A 80 -11.13 12.29 5.29
C VAL A 80 -11.50 13.70 5.80
N PRO A 81 -11.42 13.97 7.14
CA PRO A 81 -10.90 13.09 8.20
C PRO A 81 -11.78 11.85 8.45
N ALA A 82 -11.16 10.67 8.53
CA ALA A 82 -11.89 9.42 8.69
C ALA A 82 -11.16 8.44 9.63
N GLU A 83 -11.95 7.71 10.41
CA GLU A 83 -11.51 6.60 11.24
C GLU A 83 -12.13 5.28 10.78
N ILE A 84 -11.74 4.18 11.41
CA ILE A 84 -12.21 2.85 11.00
C ILE A 84 -13.73 2.68 11.13
N ALA A 85 -14.38 3.41 12.05
CA ALA A 85 -15.83 3.38 12.22
C ALA A 85 -16.57 4.02 11.03
N ASP A 86 -16.01 5.08 10.43
CA ASP A 86 -16.57 5.72 9.26
C ASP A 86 -16.55 4.77 8.05
N ILE A 87 -15.47 4.00 7.92
CA ILE A 87 -15.31 2.94 6.91
C ILE A 87 -16.34 1.82 7.13
N ALA A 88 -16.46 1.34 8.37
CA ALA A 88 -17.38 0.26 8.72
C ALA A 88 -18.85 0.65 8.49
N GLY A 89 -19.20 1.93 8.62
CA GLY A 89 -20.54 2.47 8.38
C GLY A 89 -20.90 2.60 6.90
N GLN A 90 -19.95 2.45 5.96
CA GLN A 90 -20.16 2.66 4.54
C GLN A 90 -19.80 1.45 3.66
N LEU A 91 -19.90 0.24 4.22
CA LEU A 91 -19.68 -0.99 3.47
C LEU A 91 -20.62 -1.10 2.27
N THR A 92 -20.10 -1.58 1.15
CA THR A 92 -20.93 -1.90 -0.04
C THR A 92 -21.31 -3.38 0.02
N TRP A 93 -22.56 -3.65 0.36
CA TRP A 93 -23.09 -5.00 0.44
C TRP A 93 -23.39 -5.57 -0.94
N ILE A 94 -22.90 -6.78 -1.21
CA ILE A 94 -23.21 -7.58 -2.40
C ILE A 94 -24.44 -8.44 -2.14
N ASP A 95 -24.47 -9.05 -0.96
CA ASP A 95 -25.55 -9.82 -0.39
C ASP A 95 -25.54 -9.64 1.14
N ASP A 96 -26.39 -10.35 1.88
CA ASP A 96 -26.50 -10.29 3.36
C ASP A 96 -25.27 -10.76 4.11
N ARG A 97 -24.32 -11.44 3.43
CA ARG A 97 -23.13 -12.06 4.02
C ARG A 97 -21.81 -11.62 3.38
N THR A 98 -21.88 -10.76 2.36
CA THR A 98 -20.71 -10.37 1.55
C THR A 98 -20.68 -8.87 1.37
N ALA A 99 -19.59 -8.23 1.79
CA ALA A 99 -19.43 -6.78 1.64
C ALA A 99 -18.04 -6.40 1.15
N ILE A 100 -17.95 -5.22 0.53
CA ILE A 100 -16.71 -4.58 0.09
C ILE A 100 -16.46 -3.35 0.97
N VAL A 101 -15.24 -3.23 1.46
CA VAL A 101 -14.75 -2.09 2.23
C VAL A 101 -14.56 -0.89 1.30
N PRO A 102 -15.08 0.31 1.62
CA PRO A 102 -14.83 1.53 0.85
C PRO A 102 -13.38 1.97 0.99
N GLY A 103 -12.87 2.68 -0.03
CA GLY A 103 -11.59 3.38 0.08
C GLY A 103 -11.70 4.71 0.82
N LEU A 104 -10.60 5.47 0.88
CA LEU A 104 -10.57 6.86 1.35
C LEU A 104 -10.33 7.82 0.21
N SER A 105 -10.91 9.02 0.31
CA SER A 105 -10.63 10.16 -0.57
C SER A 105 -10.18 11.38 0.24
N PHE A 106 -9.28 12.15 -0.36
CA PHE A 106 -8.81 13.42 0.15
C PHE A 106 -8.93 14.49 -0.93
N THR A 107 -9.38 15.69 -0.58
CA THR A 107 -9.38 16.84 -1.48
C THR A 107 -8.85 18.06 -0.76
N ASP A 108 -7.98 18.79 -1.45
CA ASP A 108 -7.47 20.10 -1.01
C ASP A 108 -7.64 21.08 -2.18
N GLY A 109 -8.73 21.80 -2.19
CA GLY A 109 -9.11 22.70 -3.28
C GLY A 109 -9.29 21.97 -4.62
N SER A 110 -8.35 22.12 -5.55
CA SER A 110 -8.36 21.47 -6.85
C SER A 110 -7.60 20.14 -6.89
N HIS A 111 -6.91 19.76 -5.81
CA HIS A 111 -6.18 18.50 -5.70
C HIS A 111 -7.06 17.43 -5.09
N GLY A 112 -7.11 16.27 -5.76
CA GLY A 112 -7.79 15.09 -5.26
C GLY A 112 -6.81 13.93 -5.13
N ASP A 113 -7.01 13.08 -4.11
CA ASP A 113 -6.28 11.84 -3.92
C ASP A 113 -7.21 10.73 -3.45
N VAL A 114 -6.86 9.47 -3.74
CA VAL A 114 -7.63 8.30 -3.35
C VAL A 114 -6.72 7.15 -2.94
N MET A 115 -7.18 6.34 -1.98
CA MET A 115 -6.58 5.05 -1.66
C MET A 115 -7.65 3.98 -1.55
N ARG A 116 -7.27 2.73 -1.85
CA ARG A 116 -8.19 1.60 -1.75
C ARG A 116 -7.46 0.31 -1.45
N GLY A 117 -7.70 -0.20 -0.24
CA GLY A 117 -7.04 -1.36 0.35
C GLY A 117 -6.04 -0.98 1.43
N GLU A 118 -5.26 0.06 1.20
CA GLU A 118 -4.26 0.54 2.15
C GLU A 118 -4.88 1.12 3.43
N GLU A 119 -6.07 1.71 3.36
CA GLU A 119 -6.80 2.27 4.51
C GLU A 119 -7.02 1.25 5.62
N VAL A 120 -7.28 0.00 5.26
CA VAL A 120 -7.49 -1.09 6.22
C VAL A 120 -6.21 -1.39 6.99
N GLN A 121 -5.08 -1.40 6.30
CA GLN A 121 -3.77 -1.67 6.90
C GLN A 121 -3.29 -0.48 7.75
N LEU A 122 -3.41 0.73 7.24
CA LEU A 122 -2.92 1.94 7.92
C LEU A 122 -3.69 2.21 9.22
N LEU A 123 -5.03 2.18 9.17
CA LEU A 123 -5.86 2.30 10.37
C LEU A 123 -5.76 1.08 11.28
N GLY A 124 -5.57 -0.11 10.69
CA GLY A 124 -5.34 -1.34 11.44
C GLY A 124 -4.03 -1.31 12.25
N ALA A 125 -2.95 -0.75 11.70
CA ALA A 125 -1.69 -0.56 12.42
C ALA A 125 -1.86 0.35 13.65
N ALA A 126 -2.66 1.42 13.54
CA ALA A 126 -3.00 2.28 14.65
C ALA A 126 -3.82 1.54 15.74
N LEU A 127 -4.83 0.77 15.33
CA LEU A 127 -5.67 -0.03 16.24
C LEU A 127 -4.89 -1.13 16.95
N ALA A 128 -3.90 -1.73 16.29
CA ALA A 128 -3.01 -2.73 16.87
C ALA A 128 -1.94 -2.13 17.79
N GLY A 129 -1.87 -0.80 17.92
CA GLY A 129 -0.82 -0.13 18.70
C GLY A 129 0.57 -0.21 18.07
N GLN A 130 0.66 -0.55 16.78
CA GLN A 130 1.93 -0.60 16.04
C GLN A 130 2.43 0.79 15.67
N VAL A 131 1.53 1.76 15.58
CA VAL A 131 1.83 3.17 15.32
C VAL A 131 1.08 4.05 16.33
N PRO A 132 1.64 5.22 16.72
CA PRO A 132 0.95 6.15 17.61
C PRO A 132 -0.26 6.80 16.92
N PRO A 133 -1.21 7.36 17.70
CA PRO A 133 -2.38 8.02 17.14
C PRO A 133 -2.06 9.28 16.32
N ASP A 134 -0.93 9.91 16.59
CA ASP A 134 -0.41 11.06 15.85
C ASP A 134 0.89 10.63 15.18
N ALA A 135 0.87 10.42 13.86
CA ALA A 135 2.00 9.84 13.13
C ALA A 135 2.00 10.22 11.65
N LEU A 136 3.20 10.22 11.05
CA LEU A 136 3.37 10.12 9.61
C LEU A 136 3.59 8.66 9.25
N LEU A 137 2.69 8.11 8.42
CA LEU A 137 2.81 6.76 7.91
C LEU A 137 3.25 6.78 6.45
N CYS A 138 4.02 5.76 6.09
CA CYS A 138 4.38 5.48 4.71
C CYS A 138 4.05 4.02 4.39
N GLN A 139 3.31 3.79 3.31
CA GLN A 139 3.03 2.45 2.79
C GLN A 139 3.51 2.36 1.34
N PRO A 140 4.71 1.82 1.11
CA PRO A 140 5.26 1.62 -0.22
C PRO A 140 4.49 0.59 -1.03
N GLY A 141 4.44 0.82 -2.34
CA GLY A 141 3.81 -0.08 -3.30
C GLY A 141 4.05 0.40 -4.72
N THR A 142 3.24 -0.09 -5.66
CA THR A 142 3.15 0.51 -7.02
C THR A 142 2.87 2.01 -6.92
N HIS A 143 1.95 2.36 -6.03
CA HIS A 143 1.64 3.72 -5.60
C HIS A 143 1.93 3.83 -4.10
N CYS A 144 2.95 4.59 -3.74
CA CYS A 144 3.32 4.81 -2.34
C CYS A 144 2.31 5.75 -1.67
N LYS A 145 1.80 5.38 -0.49
CA LYS A 145 0.90 6.21 0.31
C LYS A 145 1.64 6.85 1.47
N TRP A 146 1.52 8.16 1.58
CA TRP A 146 1.96 8.95 2.72
C TRP A 146 0.75 9.49 3.45
N VAL A 147 0.59 9.14 4.72
CA VAL A 147 -0.65 9.37 5.46
C VAL A 147 -0.37 10.06 6.77
N GLU A 148 -1.10 11.15 7.02
CA GLU A 148 -1.11 11.84 8.30
C GLU A 148 -2.22 11.26 9.19
N LEU A 149 -1.82 10.74 10.35
CA LEU A 149 -2.75 10.40 11.43
C LEU A 149 -2.77 11.52 12.47
N THR A 150 -3.96 11.87 12.91
CA THR A 150 -4.20 12.76 14.06
C THR A 150 -5.31 12.17 14.91
N GLY A 151 -5.02 11.88 16.17
CA GLY A 151 -5.96 11.23 17.07
C GLY A 151 -6.47 9.88 16.58
N GLY A 152 -5.65 9.14 15.83
CA GLY A 152 -6.01 7.82 15.24
C GLY A 152 -6.89 7.89 13.99
N LYS A 153 -7.15 9.08 13.44
CA LYS A 153 -7.88 9.31 12.19
C LYS A 153 -6.91 9.66 11.06
N VAL A 154 -7.20 9.20 9.86
CA VAL A 154 -6.55 9.72 8.66
C VAL A 154 -7.09 11.12 8.41
N THR A 155 -6.23 12.14 8.44
CA THR A 155 -6.61 13.54 8.24
C THR A 155 -6.21 14.07 6.87
N ALA A 156 -5.11 13.56 6.32
CA ALA A 156 -4.64 13.86 4.97
C ALA A 156 -3.80 12.71 4.44
N PHE A 157 -3.68 12.61 3.12
CA PHE A 157 -2.74 11.70 2.50
C PHE A 157 -2.32 12.16 1.12
N THR A 158 -1.19 11.62 0.67
CA THR A 158 -0.65 11.85 -0.68
C THR A 158 -0.19 10.54 -1.27
N THR A 159 -0.58 10.27 -2.50
CA THR A 159 -0.14 9.12 -3.29
C THR A 159 0.98 9.54 -4.23
N ALA A 160 2.09 8.81 -4.21
CA ALA A 160 3.20 8.96 -5.14
C ALA A 160 3.30 7.74 -6.04
N MET A 161 3.46 7.96 -7.36
CA MET A 161 3.56 6.90 -8.37
C MET A 161 4.98 6.27 -8.43
N THR A 162 5.68 6.21 -7.32
CA THR A 162 7.11 5.90 -7.24
C THR A 162 7.44 4.53 -7.81
N GLY A 163 6.68 3.49 -7.42
CA GLY A 163 6.88 2.13 -7.93
C GLY A 163 6.49 1.99 -9.41
N GLU A 164 5.40 2.61 -9.83
CA GLU A 164 4.97 2.62 -11.22
C GLU A 164 5.98 3.33 -12.13
N LEU A 165 6.48 4.49 -11.73
CA LEU A 165 7.51 5.21 -12.48
C LEU A 165 8.78 4.37 -12.65
N PHE A 166 9.22 3.66 -11.60
CA PHE A 166 10.35 2.75 -11.74
C PHE A 166 10.07 1.61 -12.73
N ALA A 167 8.88 1.01 -12.67
CA ALA A 167 8.48 -0.04 -13.61
C ALA A 167 8.42 0.47 -15.06
N LEU A 168 7.88 1.67 -15.29
CA LEU A 168 7.85 2.30 -16.61
C LEU A 168 9.25 2.60 -17.15
N LEU A 169 10.16 3.12 -16.31
CA LEU A 169 11.55 3.36 -16.70
C LEU A 169 12.29 2.06 -17.04
N LYS A 170 11.99 0.97 -16.33
CA LYS A 170 12.56 -0.36 -16.58
C LYS A 170 11.95 -1.01 -17.81
N GLY A 171 10.67 -0.78 -18.09
CA GLY A 171 9.93 -1.33 -19.23
C GLY A 171 10.16 -0.62 -20.55
N GLY A 172 10.70 0.61 -20.54
CA GLY A 172 10.87 1.41 -21.76
C GLY A 172 11.75 2.64 -21.59
N GLY A 173 12.03 3.32 -22.70
CA GLY A 173 12.82 4.53 -22.71
C GLY A 173 14.34 4.33 -22.66
N VAL A 174 15.06 5.43 -22.57
CA VAL A 174 16.55 5.46 -22.70
C VAL A 174 17.28 4.77 -21.55
N LEU A 175 16.63 4.62 -20.39
CA LEU A 175 17.20 3.97 -19.21
C LEU A 175 17.00 2.45 -19.15
N ALA A 176 15.97 1.93 -19.83
CA ALA A 176 15.57 0.52 -19.72
C ALA A 176 16.73 -0.49 -19.88
N PRO A 177 17.66 -0.34 -20.85
CA PRO A 177 18.78 -1.26 -21.01
C PRO A 177 19.76 -1.30 -19.84
N GLN A 178 19.74 -0.29 -18.97
CA GLN A 178 20.65 -0.16 -17.83
C GLN A 178 20.01 -0.62 -16.52
N LEU A 179 18.67 -0.71 -16.45
CA LEU A 179 17.94 -1.04 -15.23
C LEU A 179 17.68 -2.55 -15.07
N THR A 180 18.57 -3.39 -15.58
CA THR A 180 18.40 -4.86 -15.60
C THR A 180 18.84 -5.56 -14.32
N ALA A 181 19.79 -4.96 -13.58
CA ALA A 181 20.29 -5.53 -12.32
C ALA A 181 19.23 -5.47 -11.20
N PRO A 182 19.31 -6.37 -10.20
CA PRO A 182 18.49 -6.26 -8.99
C PRO A 182 18.74 -4.94 -8.26
N VAL A 183 17.69 -4.39 -7.66
CA VAL A 183 17.80 -3.22 -6.78
C VAL A 183 18.24 -3.68 -5.39
N THR A 184 19.26 -3.04 -4.84
CA THR A 184 19.76 -3.30 -3.49
C THR A 184 19.91 -2.00 -2.73
N ALA A 185 19.72 -2.03 -1.40
CA ALA A 185 19.86 -0.87 -0.51
C ALA A 185 21.33 -0.52 -0.20
N GLY A 186 22.24 -0.71 -1.18
CA GLY A 186 23.68 -0.42 -1.08
C GLY A 186 24.02 1.06 -1.27
N GLU A 187 25.32 1.36 -1.44
CA GLU A 187 25.80 2.75 -1.58
C GLU A 187 25.25 3.43 -2.84
N ALA A 188 25.17 2.70 -3.97
CA ALA A 188 24.60 3.24 -5.20
C ALA A 188 23.11 3.67 -5.04
N PHE A 189 22.34 2.97 -4.21
CA PHE A 189 20.98 3.36 -3.85
C PHE A 189 20.99 4.63 -2.97
N ARG A 190 21.84 4.69 -1.94
CA ARG A 190 21.96 5.88 -1.06
C ARG A 190 22.41 7.12 -1.83
N ASP A 191 23.35 6.96 -2.79
CA ASP A 191 23.72 8.05 -3.69
C ASP A 191 22.53 8.54 -4.53
N GLY A 192 21.74 7.60 -5.06
CA GLY A 192 20.48 7.92 -5.73
C GLY A 192 19.50 8.66 -4.83
N VAL A 193 19.35 8.24 -3.56
CA VAL A 193 18.49 8.91 -2.58
C VAL A 193 18.92 10.36 -2.35
N ARG A 194 20.22 10.60 -2.12
CA ARG A 194 20.77 11.96 -1.94
C ARG A 194 20.57 12.82 -3.18
N GLU A 195 20.71 12.22 -4.37
CA GLU A 195 20.47 12.91 -5.65
C GLU A 195 18.99 13.26 -5.83
N GLY A 196 18.07 12.31 -5.60
CA GLY A 196 16.62 12.52 -5.67
C GLY A 196 16.11 13.59 -4.69
N ALA A 197 16.73 13.71 -3.52
CA ALA A 197 16.41 14.72 -2.52
C ALA A 197 16.64 16.16 -3.00
N LYS A 198 17.43 16.37 -4.06
CA LYS A 198 17.61 17.68 -4.70
C LYS A 198 16.36 18.18 -5.44
N ARG A 199 15.36 17.32 -5.64
CA ARG A 199 14.06 17.60 -6.27
C ARG A 199 14.15 18.01 -7.75
N ASP A 200 15.21 17.61 -8.44
CA ASP A 200 15.36 17.71 -9.90
C ASP A 200 15.35 16.31 -10.51
N LEU A 201 14.19 15.68 -10.46
CA LEU A 201 14.01 14.27 -10.82
C LEU A 201 14.40 13.97 -12.27
N ALA A 202 14.01 14.85 -13.20
CA ALA A 202 14.26 14.63 -14.62
C ALA A 202 15.76 14.68 -14.95
N ALA A 203 16.50 15.67 -14.42
CA ALA A 203 17.93 15.76 -14.62
C ALA A 203 18.69 14.63 -13.90
N SER A 204 18.27 14.28 -12.67
CA SER A 204 18.88 13.20 -11.90
C SER A 204 18.78 11.86 -12.63
N LEU A 205 17.62 11.55 -13.22
CA LEU A 205 17.43 10.34 -14.03
C LEU A 205 18.29 10.35 -15.30
N PHE A 206 18.37 11.47 -16.01
CA PHE A 206 19.26 11.57 -17.18
C PHE A 206 20.73 11.44 -16.79
N GLY A 207 21.12 11.94 -15.63
CA GLY A 207 22.47 11.78 -15.07
C GLY A 207 22.91 10.32 -14.93
N ILE A 208 22.00 9.37 -14.70
CA ILE A 208 22.30 7.94 -14.68
C ILE A 208 22.70 7.47 -16.09
N ARG A 209 21.96 7.88 -17.12
CA ARG A 209 22.28 7.59 -18.50
C ARG A 209 23.63 8.17 -18.91
N ALA A 210 23.87 9.44 -18.57
CA ALA A 210 25.12 10.12 -18.89
C ALA A 210 26.32 9.44 -18.20
N SER A 211 26.19 9.09 -16.92
CA SER A 211 27.25 8.38 -16.18
C SER A 211 27.59 7.02 -16.80
N HIS A 212 26.60 6.29 -17.29
CA HIS A 212 26.81 5.03 -18.01
C HIS A 212 27.59 5.24 -19.33
N VAL A 213 27.18 6.21 -20.15
CA VAL A 213 27.85 6.50 -21.45
C VAL A 213 29.28 6.95 -21.25
N LEU A 214 29.56 7.68 -20.20
CA LEU A 214 30.89 8.19 -19.87
C LEU A 214 31.76 7.20 -19.07
N GLY A 215 31.23 6.02 -18.74
CA GLY A 215 31.96 5.01 -17.95
C GLY A 215 32.29 5.47 -16.52
N LEU A 216 31.50 6.38 -15.94
CA LEU A 216 31.73 6.97 -14.62
C LEU A 216 31.24 6.09 -13.46
N ARG A 217 30.37 5.12 -13.74
CA ARG A 217 29.76 4.21 -12.75
C ARG A 217 29.70 2.80 -13.28
N ASP A 218 29.78 1.82 -12.37
CA ASP A 218 29.54 0.42 -12.71
C ASP A 218 28.11 0.25 -13.23
N PRO A 219 27.91 -0.39 -14.41
CA PRO A 219 26.58 -0.61 -14.98
C PRO A 219 25.61 -1.35 -14.05
N SER A 220 26.11 -2.25 -13.20
CA SER A 220 25.27 -2.99 -12.23
C SER A 220 24.61 -2.10 -11.16
N HIS A 221 25.10 -0.89 -10.96
CA HIS A 221 24.59 0.07 -9.99
C HIS A 221 23.41 0.92 -10.50
N ALA A 222 23.16 0.93 -11.82
CA ALA A 222 22.19 1.84 -12.44
C ALA A 222 20.77 1.66 -11.89
N ALA A 223 20.32 0.41 -11.75
CA ALA A 223 18.96 0.13 -11.24
C ALA A 223 18.79 0.58 -9.78
N SER A 224 19.78 0.30 -8.91
CA SER A 224 19.74 0.75 -7.51
C SER A 224 19.79 2.28 -7.41
N CYS A 225 20.63 2.94 -8.23
CA CYS A 225 20.69 4.40 -8.27
C CYS A 225 19.36 5.02 -8.74
N ALA A 226 18.75 4.49 -9.81
CA ALA A 226 17.46 4.99 -10.32
C ALA A 226 16.33 4.81 -9.30
N SER A 227 16.26 3.65 -8.64
CA SER A 227 15.31 3.42 -7.55
C SER A 227 15.55 4.40 -6.40
N GLY A 228 16.82 4.62 -6.03
CA GLY A 228 17.19 5.60 -5.02
C GLY A 228 16.78 7.03 -5.37
N VAL A 229 16.95 7.45 -6.62
CA VAL A 229 16.52 8.79 -7.10
C VAL A 229 15.00 8.96 -6.95
N LEU A 230 14.21 7.98 -7.37
CA LEU A 230 12.75 8.04 -7.27
C LEU A 230 12.28 8.04 -5.81
N ILE A 231 12.75 7.09 -5.01
CA ILE A 231 12.37 6.97 -3.59
C ILE A 231 12.91 8.17 -2.79
N GLY A 232 14.13 8.62 -3.06
CA GLY A 232 14.72 9.79 -2.39
C GLY A 232 13.94 11.07 -2.66
N SER A 233 13.48 11.27 -3.89
CA SER A 233 12.62 12.41 -4.25
C SER A 233 11.26 12.35 -3.53
N ASP A 234 10.65 11.16 -3.46
CA ASP A 234 9.40 10.94 -2.76
C ASP A 234 9.54 11.20 -1.25
N VAL A 235 10.52 10.55 -0.61
CA VAL A 235 10.80 10.69 0.84
C VAL A 235 11.12 12.13 1.21
N ALA A 236 12.03 12.80 0.48
CA ALA A 236 12.44 14.17 0.77
C ALA A 236 11.27 15.19 0.70
N ALA A 237 10.23 14.87 -0.07
CA ALA A 237 9.05 15.72 -0.16
C ALA A 237 8.13 15.62 1.08
N ARG A 238 8.32 14.62 1.96
CA ARG A 238 7.37 14.25 3.02
C ARG A 238 7.93 14.31 4.44
N ILE A 239 9.21 13.99 4.65
CA ILE A 239 9.76 13.80 6.00
C ILE A 239 10.00 15.08 6.79
N GLY A 240 10.05 16.26 6.13
CA GLY A 240 10.32 17.54 6.80
C GLY A 240 11.62 17.53 7.61
N ASP A 241 11.60 18.14 8.80
CA ASP A 241 12.77 18.29 9.67
C ASP A 241 12.93 17.12 10.65
N GLY A 242 13.21 15.92 10.12
CA GLY A 242 13.64 14.78 10.94
C GLY A 242 12.54 14.09 11.76
N ARG A 243 11.29 14.17 11.30
CA ARG A 243 10.18 13.45 11.98
C ARG A 243 10.26 11.94 11.73
N ASP A 244 9.86 11.15 12.74
CA ASP A 244 9.75 9.70 12.62
C ASP A 244 8.72 9.31 11.54
N VAL A 245 9.03 8.28 10.77
CA VAL A 245 8.13 7.71 9.75
C VAL A 245 7.78 6.27 10.15
N HIS A 246 6.50 6.01 10.31
CA HIS A 246 5.99 4.66 10.53
C HIS A 246 5.74 3.98 9.18
N LEU A 247 6.59 3.01 8.87
CA LEU A 247 6.62 2.32 7.60
C LEU A 247 5.79 1.02 7.70
N VAL A 248 4.60 1.02 7.10
CA VAL A 248 3.75 -0.19 7.02
C VAL A 248 4.13 -0.93 5.75
N ALA A 249 5.09 -1.85 5.85
CA ALA A 249 5.68 -2.52 4.70
C ALA A 249 6.39 -3.82 5.09
N ASP A 250 6.53 -4.72 4.10
CA ASP A 250 7.28 -5.96 4.23
C ASP A 250 8.34 -6.09 3.12
N GLY A 251 9.32 -6.96 3.33
CA GLY A 251 10.31 -7.37 2.33
C GLY A 251 11.23 -6.25 1.83
N ASP A 252 11.58 -6.32 0.54
CA ASP A 252 12.59 -5.43 -0.06
C ASP A 252 12.15 -3.96 -0.06
N LEU A 253 10.86 -3.68 -0.27
CA LEU A 253 10.35 -2.30 -0.25
C LEU A 253 10.49 -1.68 1.14
N ALA A 254 10.24 -2.44 2.22
CA ALA A 254 10.49 -1.96 3.58
C ALA A 254 11.94 -1.57 3.78
N THR A 255 12.87 -2.42 3.32
CA THR A 255 14.32 -2.16 3.41
C THR A 255 14.73 -0.92 2.60
N LEU A 256 14.24 -0.76 1.37
CA LEU A 256 14.58 0.38 0.51
C LEU A 256 14.05 1.69 1.09
N TYR A 257 12.79 1.74 1.51
CA TYR A 257 12.21 2.95 2.09
C TYR A 257 12.82 3.30 3.45
N ALA A 258 13.07 2.31 4.33
CA ALA A 258 13.77 2.54 5.59
C ALA A 258 15.16 3.13 5.33
N THR A 259 15.94 2.54 4.41
CA THR A 259 17.26 3.05 4.03
C THR A 259 17.20 4.48 3.48
N ALA A 260 16.18 4.81 2.67
CA ALA A 260 16.03 6.16 2.12
C ALA A 260 15.68 7.18 3.20
N ILE A 261 14.74 6.86 4.09
CA ILE A 261 14.34 7.69 5.23
C ILE A 261 15.54 7.98 6.12
N GLU A 262 16.31 6.94 6.48
CA GLU A 262 17.49 7.06 7.32
C GLU A 262 18.64 7.83 6.62
N THR A 263 18.83 7.63 5.32
CA THR A 263 19.83 8.36 4.52
C THR A 263 19.55 9.86 4.52
N LEU A 264 18.28 10.26 4.64
CA LEU A 264 17.86 11.66 4.69
C LEU A 264 17.67 12.22 6.11
N GLY A 265 18.10 11.45 7.14
CA GLY A 265 18.20 11.94 8.52
C GLY A 265 16.95 11.77 9.38
N SER A 266 15.92 11.07 8.90
CA SER A 266 14.76 10.68 9.70
C SER A 266 14.89 9.24 10.17
N ARG A 267 14.05 8.82 11.14
CA ARG A 267 13.99 7.45 11.63
C ARG A 267 12.83 6.71 10.99
N ALA A 268 13.08 5.50 10.48
CA ALA A 268 12.06 4.59 10.02
C ALA A 268 11.69 3.57 11.12
N ILE A 269 10.40 3.40 11.37
CA ILE A 269 9.85 2.43 12.32
C ILE A 269 8.97 1.49 11.51
N VAL A 270 9.43 0.24 11.30
CA VAL A 270 8.77 -0.71 10.39
C VAL A 270 7.75 -1.55 11.14
N SER A 271 6.57 -1.69 10.54
CA SER A 271 5.46 -2.56 10.99
C SER A 271 5.00 -3.45 9.84
N GLY A 272 4.61 -4.70 10.14
CA GLY A 272 4.18 -5.66 9.14
C GLY A 272 2.77 -5.37 8.59
N CYS A 273 2.59 -5.56 7.29
CA CYS A 273 1.31 -5.32 6.60
C CYS A 273 0.23 -6.34 6.97
N GLU A 274 0.58 -7.62 7.16
CA GLU A 274 -0.39 -8.70 7.42
C GLU A 274 -1.11 -8.49 8.75
N ASP A 275 -0.38 -8.28 9.84
CA ASP A 275 -0.97 -8.03 11.15
C ASP A 275 -1.82 -6.76 11.17
N ALA A 276 -1.36 -5.72 10.50
CA ALA A 276 -2.09 -4.48 10.34
C ALA A 276 -3.41 -4.69 9.58
N PHE A 277 -3.40 -5.44 8.48
CA PHE A 277 -4.61 -5.79 7.73
C PHE A 277 -5.58 -6.59 8.59
N ILE A 278 -5.12 -7.61 9.29
CA ILE A 278 -5.97 -8.47 10.15
C ILE A 278 -6.61 -7.65 11.27
N ALA A 279 -5.87 -6.76 11.91
CA ALA A 279 -6.41 -5.89 12.94
C ALA A 279 -7.50 -4.95 12.38
N GLY A 280 -7.26 -4.30 11.26
CA GLY A 280 -8.20 -3.37 10.62
C GLY A 280 -9.48 -4.07 10.17
N ILE A 281 -9.35 -5.14 9.38
CA ILE A 281 -10.50 -5.86 8.82
C ILE A 281 -11.36 -6.53 9.91
N THR A 282 -10.73 -7.03 10.99
CA THR A 282 -11.44 -7.60 12.14
C THR A 282 -12.24 -6.53 12.88
N HIS A 283 -11.67 -5.32 13.02
CA HIS A 283 -12.37 -4.23 13.67
C HIS A 283 -13.55 -3.74 12.84
N ILE A 284 -13.41 -3.60 11.52
CA ILE A 284 -14.51 -3.30 10.59
C ILE A 284 -15.62 -4.35 10.73
N ARG A 285 -15.28 -5.64 10.74
CA ARG A 285 -16.26 -6.72 10.92
C ARG A 285 -17.01 -6.62 12.23
N LYS A 286 -16.30 -6.30 13.32
CA LYS A 286 -16.90 -6.13 14.65
C LYS A 286 -17.93 -4.99 14.68
N LEU A 287 -17.59 -3.86 14.08
CA LEU A 287 -18.48 -2.69 14.02
C LEU A 287 -19.69 -2.94 13.13
N SER A 288 -19.52 -3.57 11.97
CA SER A 288 -20.63 -3.88 11.04
C SER A 288 -21.60 -4.90 11.60
N ALA A 289 -21.16 -5.83 12.45
CA ALA A 289 -22.04 -6.81 13.11
C ALA A 289 -22.88 -6.22 14.25
N CYS A 290 -22.52 -5.04 14.77
CA CYS A 290 -23.28 -4.34 15.81
C CYS A 290 -24.34 -3.40 15.22
N ALA A 291 -24.32 -3.15 13.92
CA ALA A 291 -25.24 -2.24 13.23
C ALA A 291 -26.48 -2.97 12.63
N THR A 292 -26.48 -4.30 12.67
CA THR A 292 -27.62 -5.18 12.30
C THR A 292 -28.30 -5.74 13.53
#